data_d9507d722b96478bd18144e275d76812
#
_entry.id   d9507d722b96478bd18144e275d76812
#
_cell.length_a   1.000
_cell.length_b   1.000
_cell.length_c   1.000
_cell.angle_alpha   90.00
_cell.angle_beta   90.00
_cell.angle_gamma   90.00
#
_symmetry.space_group_name_H-M   'P 1'
#
loop_
_entity.id
_entity.type
_entity.pdbx_description
1 polymer ?
#
loop_
_entity_poly.entity_id
_entity_poly.type
_entity_poly.pdbx_seq_one_letter_code
_entity_poly.pdbx_strand_id
1 'polypeptide(L)'
;MKISCLPVSLFDDICSGRMSLQAWAETAKEIGYDGIDLSMLMLTAHTETYLQRIRRELDRAGLPVVMATTYPDFTHPDPKQRQREADYLARDIALCDQLGIRYLRVLAGQAHQEVSEEAGVTLAAEHLRQADAVAGKYTVQLLYENHAKPGAWSKVDFSYPIDIFFRIFDQLKDTGILLNFDIGNIVAQNREPLPILERVIDRVETVHISDMSAYGKFDPVEIGTGVCPIQDILKRLKGYGFQGWLCIEEASGHGLAGIASAWRYVHNLVNEL
;
A
#
# COMPACT_ATOMS: atom_id res chain seq x y z
N MET A 1 13.80 9.99 -7.44
CA MET A 1 12.70 9.14 -6.96
C MET A 1 11.40 9.71 -7.52
N LYS A 2 10.46 8.86 -7.95
CA LYS A 2 9.14 9.28 -8.45
C LYS A 2 8.13 9.26 -7.32
N ILE A 3 7.10 10.12 -7.43
CA ILE A 3 6.10 10.31 -6.35
C ILE A 3 4.71 9.96 -6.89
N SER A 4 4.01 9.03 -6.22
CA SER A 4 2.59 8.74 -6.42
C SER A 4 1.78 9.08 -5.17
N CYS A 5 0.45 8.98 -5.26
CA CYS A 5 -0.43 9.23 -4.11
C CYS A 5 -1.58 8.24 -4.03
N LEU A 6 -1.76 7.64 -2.86
CA LEU A 6 -2.98 6.97 -2.43
C LEU A 6 -3.83 8.01 -1.66
N PRO A 7 -4.94 8.49 -2.24
CA PRO A 7 -5.67 9.62 -1.69
C PRO A 7 -6.68 9.17 -0.62
N VAL A 8 -6.21 8.75 0.56
CA VAL A 8 -7.09 8.24 1.63
C VAL A 8 -8.12 9.29 2.06
N SER A 9 -7.73 10.56 2.11
CA SER A 9 -8.66 11.68 2.39
C SER A 9 -9.79 11.86 1.36
N LEU A 10 -9.71 11.20 0.19
CA LEU A 10 -10.74 11.25 -0.86
C LEU A 10 -11.45 9.91 -1.08
N PHE A 11 -11.18 8.88 -0.24
CA PHE A 11 -11.75 7.55 -0.41
C PHE A 11 -13.27 7.58 -0.50
N ASP A 12 -13.93 8.31 0.40
CA ASP A 12 -15.41 8.41 0.41
C ASP A 12 -15.95 9.08 -0.85
N ASP A 13 -15.25 10.07 -1.39
CA ASP A 13 -15.66 10.77 -2.62
C ASP A 13 -15.50 9.87 -3.85
N ILE A 14 -14.40 9.12 -3.92
CA ILE A 14 -14.12 8.21 -5.04
C ILE A 14 -15.03 6.97 -4.95
N CYS A 15 -15.12 6.31 -3.80
CA CYS A 15 -15.93 5.11 -3.62
C CYS A 15 -17.43 5.38 -3.79
N SER A 16 -17.93 6.57 -3.43
CA SER A 16 -19.31 6.97 -3.65
C SER A 16 -19.59 7.51 -5.05
N GLY A 17 -18.57 7.68 -5.90
CA GLY A 17 -18.69 8.21 -7.25
C GLY A 17 -18.88 9.74 -7.33
N ARG A 18 -18.69 10.48 -6.22
CA ARG A 18 -18.66 11.95 -6.25
C ARG A 18 -17.44 12.47 -7.00
N MET A 19 -16.33 11.72 -6.96
CA MET A 19 -15.12 11.95 -7.76
C MET A 19 -14.84 10.69 -8.59
N SER A 20 -14.63 10.84 -9.90
CA SER A 20 -14.19 9.72 -10.75
C SER A 20 -12.67 9.49 -10.61
N LEU A 21 -12.21 8.26 -10.91
CA LEU A 21 -10.78 7.95 -10.97
C LEU A 21 -10.04 8.81 -12.00
N GLN A 22 -10.71 9.16 -13.14
CA GLN A 22 -10.15 10.08 -14.12
C GLN A 22 -9.94 11.47 -13.52
N ALA A 23 -10.96 12.04 -12.86
CA ALA A 23 -10.87 13.36 -12.25
C ALA A 23 -9.78 13.40 -11.17
N TRP A 24 -9.64 12.32 -10.38
CA TRP A 24 -8.55 12.19 -9.42
C TRP A 24 -7.19 12.21 -10.14
N ALA A 25 -7.00 11.39 -11.17
CA ALA A 25 -5.73 11.33 -11.91
C ALA A 25 -5.37 12.66 -12.58
N GLU A 26 -6.35 13.36 -13.16
CA GLU A 26 -6.15 14.70 -13.74
C GLU A 26 -5.72 15.71 -12.67
N THR A 27 -6.39 15.72 -11.52
CA THR A 27 -6.03 16.60 -10.38
C THR A 27 -4.64 16.27 -9.83
N ALA A 28 -4.29 14.99 -9.67
CA ALA A 28 -2.96 14.58 -9.22
C ALA A 28 -1.87 15.07 -10.18
N LYS A 29 -2.12 14.99 -11.49
CA LYS A 29 -1.22 15.50 -12.52
C LYS A 29 -1.04 17.02 -12.43
N GLU A 30 -2.13 17.78 -12.22
CA GLU A 30 -2.08 19.23 -12.05
C GLU A 30 -1.28 19.65 -10.81
N ILE A 31 -1.35 18.86 -9.72
CA ILE A 31 -0.54 19.06 -8.52
C ILE A 31 0.93 18.80 -8.79
N GLY A 32 1.27 17.85 -9.69
CA GLY A 32 2.64 17.52 -10.07
C GLY A 32 3.09 16.10 -9.73
N TYR A 33 2.19 15.20 -9.33
CA TYR A 33 2.51 13.79 -9.10
C TYR A 33 2.99 13.10 -10.39
N ASP A 34 3.88 12.12 -10.25
CA ASP A 34 4.37 11.27 -11.35
C ASP A 34 3.44 10.07 -11.62
N GLY A 35 2.56 9.75 -10.69
CA GLY A 35 1.60 8.65 -10.77
C GLY A 35 0.55 8.73 -9.67
N ILE A 36 -0.41 7.82 -9.71
CA ILE A 36 -1.42 7.65 -8.67
C ILE A 36 -1.44 6.21 -8.18
N ASP A 37 -1.93 6.03 -6.96
CA ASP A 37 -2.29 4.73 -6.41
C ASP A 37 -3.81 4.65 -6.22
N LEU A 38 -4.35 3.45 -6.25
CA LEU A 38 -5.77 3.22 -6.02
C LEU A 38 -6.00 2.08 -5.01
N SER A 39 -7.17 2.08 -4.39
CA SER A 39 -7.66 0.91 -3.67
C SER A 39 -8.57 0.08 -4.59
N MET A 40 -8.48 -1.25 -4.51
CA MET A 40 -9.43 -2.14 -5.20
C MET A 40 -10.88 -1.85 -4.80
N LEU A 41 -11.12 -1.23 -3.64
CA LEU A 41 -12.44 -0.75 -3.20
C LEU A 41 -13.01 0.38 -4.07
N MET A 42 -12.18 1.08 -4.83
CA MET A 42 -12.61 2.15 -5.74
C MET A 42 -13.19 1.62 -7.05
N LEU A 43 -13.01 0.33 -7.35
CA LEU A 43 -13.61 -0.33 -8.52
C LEU A 43 -15.01 -0.84 -8.17
N THR A 44 -16.04 -0.21 -8.73
CA THR A 44 -17.44 -0.54 -8.41
C THR A 44 -18.01 -1.70 -9.23
N ALA A 45 -17.31 -2.17 -10.25
CA ALA A 45 -17.65 -3.35 -11.06
C ALA A 45 -16.40 -4.00 -11.67
N HIS A 46 -16.52 -5.29 -12.03
CA HIS A 46 -15.42 -6.07 -12.61
C HIS A 46 -15.81 -6.64 -14.00
N THR A 47 -16.81 -6.04 -14.66
CA THR A 47 -17.15 -6.42 -16.04
C THR A 47 -16.11 -5.88 -17.02
N GLU A 48 -15.86 -6.61 -18.09
CA GLU A 48 -14.89 -6.21 -19.11
C GLU A 48 -15.17 -4.79 -19.65
N THR A 49 -16.44 -4.48 -19.94
CA THR A 49 -16.84 -3.15 -20.42
C THR A 49 -16.49 -2.04 -19.42
N TYR A 50 -16.70 -2.30 -18.11
CA TYR A 50 -16.35 -1.34 -17.06
C TYR A 50 -14.83 -1.14 -17.00
N LEU A 51 -14.06 -2.21 -16.96
CA LEU A 51 -12.60 -2.16 -16.86
C LEU A 51 -11.97 -1.48 -18.08
N GLN A 52 -12.44 -1.77 -19.29
CA GLN A 52 -12.02 -1.10 -20.51
C GLN A 52 -12.34 0.41 -20.49
N ARG A 53 -13.45 0.80 -19.88
CA ARG A 53 -13.80 2.21 -19.68
C ARG A 53 -12.83 2.86 -18.71
N ILE A 54 -12.63 2.27 -17.52
CA ILE A 54 -11.68 2.78 -16.50
C ILE A 54 -10.26 2.90 -17.09
N ARG A 55 -9.80 1.87 -17.80
CA ARG A 55 -8.48 1.91 -18.46
C ARG A 55 -8.35 3.11 -19.40
N ARG A 56 -9.35 3.33 -20.28
CA ARG A 56 -9.34 4.48 -21.21
C ARG A 56 -9.40 5.83 -20.48
N GLU A 57 -10.15 5.93 -19.39
CA GLU A 57 -10.25 7.15 -18.58
C GLU A 57 -8.90 7.48 -17.94
N LEU A 58 -8.21 6.49 -17.36
CA LEU A 58 -6.89 6.65 -16.77
C LEU A 58 -5.81 6.96 -17.84
N ASP A 59 -5.85 6.28 -18.97
CA ASP A 59 -4.93 6.55 -20.11
C ASP A 59 -5.07 8.00 -20.61
N ARG A 60 -6.31 8.55 -20.65
CA ARG A 60 -6.55 9.95 -21.04
C ARG A 60 -6.01 10.95 -20.01
N ALA A 61 -6.11 10.68 -18.73
CA ALA A 61 -5.52 11.52 -17.70
C ALA A 61 -3.99 11.58 -17.83
N GLY A 62 -3.38 10.52 -18.37
CA GLY A 62 -1.96 10.50 -18.73
C GLY A 62 -1.03 10.44 -17.53
N LEU A 63 -1.50 9.87 -16.41
CA LEU A 63 -0.70 9.43 -15.28
C LEU A 63 -0.81 7.91 -15.12
N PRO A 64 0.30 7.19 -14.86
CA PRO A 64 0.23 5.78 -14.56
C PRO A 64 -0.44 5.53 -13.21
N VAL A 65 -1.21 4.45 -13.11
CA VAL A 65 -1.52 3.85 -11.81
C VAL A 65 -0.34 2.98 -11.43
N VAL A 66 0.33 3.37 -10.34
CA VAL A 66 1.58 2.72 -9.90
C VAL A 66 1.28 1.47 -9.10
N MET A 67 0.43 1.60 -8.10
CA MET A 67 0.09 0.54 -7.18
C MET A 67 -1.42 0.49 -6.92
N ALA A 68 -1.95 -0.72 -6.77
CA ALA A 68 -3.26 -0.96 -6.17
C ALA A 68 -3.10 -1.56 -4.77
N THR A 69 -4.06 -1.28 -3.87
CA THR A 69 -4.11 -1.86 -2.53
C THR A 69 -5.27 -2.82 -2.40
N THR A 70 -5.02 -4.03 -1.85
CA THR A 70 -6.03 -5.06 -1.61
C THR A 70 -5.97 -5.54 -0.16
N TYR A 71 -7.01 -6.25 0.29
CA TYR A 71 -7.25 -6.48 1.72
C TYR A 71 -7.60 -7.95 2.03
N PRO A 72 -6.79 -8.95 1.61
CA PRO A 72 -7.07 -10.35 1.87
C PRO A 72 -6.94 -10.68 3.36
N ASP A 73 -7.83 -11.52 3.89
CA ASP A 73 -7.79 -12.00 5.27
C ASP A 73 -7.34 -13.46 5.33
N PHE A 74 -6.03 -13.69 5.17
CA PHE A 74 -5.44 -15.02 5.16
C PHE A 74 -5.32 -15.67 6.54
N THR A 75 -5.54 -14.90 7.59
CA THR A 75 -5.55 -15.37 8.98
C THR A 75 -6.96 -15.61 9.52
N HIS A 76 -7.99 -15.61 8.66
CA HIS A 76 -9.35 -15.93 9.08
C HIS A 76 -9.44 -17.35 9.63
N PRO A 77 -10.16 -17.62 10.77
CA PRO A 77 -10.25 -18.96 11.38
C PRO A 77 -10.95 -19.99 10.48
N ASP A 78 -11.96 -19.59 9.69
CA ASP A 78 -12.63 -20.50 8.75
C ASP A 78 -11.79 -20.70 7.46
N PRO A 79 -11.35 -21.96 7.16
CA PRO A 79 -10.58 -22.25 5.96
C PRO A 79 -11.35 -21.97 4.65
N LYS A 80 -12.69 -22.04 4.66
CA LYS A 80 -13.49 -21.70 3.50
C LYS A 80 -13.46 -20.19 3.21
N GLN A 81 -13.39 -19.37 4.28
CA GLN A 81 -13.23 -17.93 4.08
C GLN A 81 -11.84 -17.61 3.53
N ARG A 82 -10.77 -18.22 4.09
CA ARG A 82 -9.41 -18.04 3.54
C ARG A 82 -9.32 -18.40 2.07
N GLN A 83 -10.00 -19.49 1.65
CA GLN A 83 -10.04 -19.85 0.22
C GLN A 83 -10.75 -18.77 -0.62
N ARG A 84 -11.86 -18.20 -0.12
CA ARG A 84 -12.54 -17.07 -0.81
C ARG A 84 -11.63 -15.84 -0.92
N GLU A 85 -10.86 -15.55 0.14
CA GLU A 85 -9.88 -14.44 0.12
C GLU A 85 -8.78 -14.68 -0.93
N ALA A 86 -8.29 -15.92 -1.03
CA ALA A 86 -7.32 -16.30 -2.05
C ALA A 86 -7.90 -16.17 -3.47
N ASP A 87 -9.16 -16.57 -3.68
CA ASP A 87 -9.86 -16.43 -4.96
C ASP A 87 -10.09 -14.95 -5.32
N TYR A 88 -10.41 -14.09 -4.34
CA TYR A 88 -10.52 -12.65 -4.55
C TYR A 88 -9.18 -12.03 -4.90
N LEU A 89 -8.10 -12.37 -4.19
CA LEU A 89 -6.78 -11.86 -4.52
C LEU A 89 -6.33 -12.30 -5.93
N ALA A 90 -6.61 -13.55 -6.33
CA ALA A 90 -6.31 -14.01 -7.68
C ALA A 90 -7.04 -13.18 -8.75
N ARG A 91 -8.28 -12.73 -8.49
CA ARG A 91 -9.01 -11.80 -9.35
C ARG A 91 -8.39 -10.41 -9.34
N ASP A 92 -8.02 -9.89 -8.18
CA ASP A 92 -7.38 -8.58 -8.06
C ASP A 92 -6.07 -8.53 -8.85
N ILE A 93 -5.26 -9.60 -8.83
CA ILE A 93 -4.07 -9.73 -9.65
C ILE A 93 -4.42 -9.63 -11.15
N ALA A 94 -5.43 -10.38 -11.60
CA ALA A 94 -5.85 -10.33 -13.01
C ALA A 94 -6.43 -8.96 -13.40
N LEU A 95 -7.14 -8.27 -12.49
CA LEU A 95 -7.65 -6.91 -12.71
C LEU A 95 -6.52 -5.90 -12.82
N CYS A 96 -5.50 -5.99 -11.98
CA CYS A 96 -4.31 -5.14 -12.06
C CYS A 96 -3.62 -5.29 -13.41
N ASP A 97 -3.42 -6.52 -13.89
CA ASP A 97 -2.83 -6.78 -15.20
C ASP A 97 -3.66 -6.16 -16.34
N GLN A 98 -4.98 -6.34 -16.34
CA GLN A 98 -5.88 -5.73 -17.33
C GLN A 98 -5.85 -4.19 -17.30
N LEU A 99 -5.72 -3.59 -16.12
CA LEU A 99 -5.63 -2.15 -15.94
C LEU A 99 -4.20 -1.61 -16.20
N GLY A 100 -3.20 -2.47 -16.37
CA GLY A 100 -1.80 -2.11 -16.54
C GLY A 100 -1.14 -1.61 -15.25
N ILE A 101 -1.66 -2.03 -14.10
CA ILE A 101 -1.11 -1.72 -12.77
C ILE A 101 -0.03 -2.73 -12.46
N ARG A 102 1.18 -2.24 -12.19
CA ARG A 102 2.34 -3.12 -11.98
C ARG A 102 2.42 -3.67 -10.55
N TYR A 103 2.08 -2.88 -9.56
CA TYR A 103 2.25 -3.27 -8.16
C TYR A 103 0.91 -3.52 -7.49
N LEU A 104 0.82 -4.60 -6.73
CA LEU A 104 -0.35 -4.90 -5.90
C LEU A 104 0.10 -5.13 -4.46
N ARG A 105 -0.25 -4.18 -3.58
CA ARG A 105 0.02 -4.29 -2.16
C ARG A 105 -0.92 -5.31 -1.51
N VAL A 106 -0.32 -6.24 -0.76
CA VAL A 106 -0.99 -7.32 -0.06
C VAL A 106 -0.68 -7.31 1.43
N LEU A 107 -1.58 -7.89 2.23
CA LEU A 107 -1.55 -7.95 3.69
C LEU A 107 -1.62 -9.39 4.18
N ALA A 108 -1.30 -9.60 5.49
CA ALA A 108 -1.36 -10.93 6.10
C ALA A 108 -2.78 -11.39 6.40
N GLY A 109 -3.63 -10.46 6.83
CA GLY A 109 -4.99 -10.75 7.31
C GLY A 109 -5.26 -10.10 8.66
N GLN A 110 -6.43 -10.33 9.23
CA GLN A 110 -6.87 -9.72 10.48
C GLN A 110 -6.40 -10.51 11.71
N ALA A 111 -6.14 -9.82 12.83
CA ALA A 111 -5.79 -10.43 14.12
C ALA A 111 -7.02 -11.08 14.77
N HIS A 112 -7.30 -12.34 14.42
CA HIS A 112 -8.38 -13.14 15.01
C HIS A 112 -7.91 -13.81 16.30
N GLN A 113 -8.71 -13.71 17.38
CA GLN A 113 -8.37 -14.30 18.69
C GLN A 113 -8.30 -15.83 18.68
N GLU A 114 -9.00 -16.46 17.73
CA GLU A 114 -9.06 -17.91 17.54
C GLU A 114 -7.82 -18.48 16.85
N VAL A 115 -6.93 -17.61 16.34
CA VAL A 115 -5.73 -18.01 15.58
C VAL A 115 -4.49 -17.64 16.39
N SER A 116 -3.69 -18.65 16.75
CA SER A 116 -2.42 -18.42 17.45
C SER A 116 -1.40 -17.72 16.51
N GLU A 117 -0.38 -17.10 17.10
CA GLU A 117 0.68 -16.45 16.32
C GLU A 117 1.37 -17.43 15.35
N GLU A 118 1.71 -18.65 15.82
CA GLU A 118 2.36 -19.66 14.99
C GLU A 118 1.50 -20.07 13.80
N ALA A 119 0.21 -20.32 14.07
CA ALA A 119 -0.74 -20.70 13.03
C ALA A 119 -0.94 -19.53 12.03
N GLY A 120 -1.11 -18.30 12.52
CA GLY A 120 -1.33 -17.13 11.67
C GLY A 120 -0.12 -16.82 10.79
N VAL A 121 1.11 -16.92 11.33
CA VAL A 121 2.35 -16.75 10.54
C VAL A 121 2.41 -17.78 9.41
N THR A 122 2.13 -19.05 9.71
CA THR A 122 2.12 -20.13 8.72
C THR A 122 1.06 -19.87 7.65
N LEU A 123 -0.19 -19.60 8.06
CA LEU A 123 -1.31 -19.33 7.15
C LEU A 123 -1.03 -18.16 6.22
N ALA A 124 -0.56 -17.03 6.76
CA ALA A 124 -0.24 -15.85 5.97
C ALA A 124 0.87 -16.16 4.95
N ALA A 125 1.98 -16.77 5.39
CA ALA A 125 3.09 -17.10 4.50
C ALA A 125 2.69 -18.07 3.39
N GLU A 126 1.91 -19.13 3.70
CA GLU A 126 1.43 -20.09 2.71
C GLU A 126 0.54 -19.44 1.64
N HIS A 127 -0.44 -18.62 2.05
CA HIS A 127 -1.35 -17.96 1.11
C HIS A 127 -0.63 -16.89 0.27
N LEU A 128 0.31 -16.14 0.86
CA LEU A 128 1.14 -15.18 0.11
C LEU A 128 2.01 -15.89 -0.93
N ARG A 129 2.61 -17.05 -0.60
CA ARG A 129 3.35 -17.87 -1.58
C ARG A 129 2.46 -18.37 -2.72
N GLN A 130 1.23 -18.80 -2.40
CA GLN A 130 0.26 -19.20 -3.41
C GLN A 130 -0.12 -18.02 -4.32
N ALA A 131 -0.32 -16.84 -3.74
CA ALA A 131 -0.59 -15.61 -4.48
C ALA A 131 0.58 -15.22 -5.40
N ASP A 132 1.84 -15.36 -4.94
CA ASP A 132 3.04 -15.13 -5.77
C ASP A 132 3.07 -16.05 -6.99
N ALA A 133 2.76 -17.32 -6.82
CA ALA A 133 2.65 -18.27 -7.92
C ALA A 133 1.53 -17.92 -8.93
N VAL A 134 0.45 -17.26 -8.46
CA VAL A 134 -0.59 -16.72 -9.35
C VAL A 134 -0.07 -15.47 -10.07
N ALA A 135 0.53 -14.53 -9.34
CA ALA A 135 1.07 -13.28 -9.89
C ALA A 135 2.15 -13.52 -10.96
N GLY A 136 2.95 -14.57 -10.81
CA GLY A 136 3.95 -14.97 -11.80
C GLY A 136 3.40 -15.32 -13.19
N LYS A 137 2.07 -15.43 -13.36
CA LYS A 137 1.39 -15.62 -14.66
C LYS A 137 1.01 -14.28 -15.33
N TYR A 138 1.21 -13.16 -14.65
CA TYR A 138 0.82 -11.82 -15.03
C TYR A 138 2.01 -10.87 -14.94
N THR A 139 1.82 -9.61 -15.33
CA THR A 139 2.85 -8.56 -15.21
C THR A 139 2.84 -7.86 -13.84
N VAL A 140 2.14 -8.43 -12.87
CA VAL A 140 1.89 -7.86 -11.54
C VAL A 140 2.91 -8.34 -10.53
N GLN A 141 3.51 -7.40 -9.81
CA GLN A 141 4.42 -7.64 -8.69
C GLN A 141 3.69 -7.46 -7.38
N LEU A 142 3.67 -8.49 -6.52
CA LEU A 142 3.11 -8.39 -5.18
C LEU A 142 4.08 -7.66 -4.23
N LEU A 143 3.52 -6.76 -3.42
CA LEU A 143 4.24 -6.02 -2.39
C LEU A 143 3.60 -6.32 -1.02
N TYR A 144 4.31 -7.01 -0.14
CA TYR A 144 3.87 -7.21 1.22
C TYR A 144 4.15 -5.94 2.05
N GLU A 145 3.22 -5.55 2.92
CA GLU A 145 3.34 -4.30 3.69
C GLU A 145 3.35 -4.55 5.20
N ASN A 146 4.17 -3.77 5.92
CA ASN A 146 4.07 -3.62 7.37
C ASN A 146 2.90 -2.68 7.70
N HIS A 147 1.70 -3.25 7.89
CA HIS A 147 0.44 -2.51 7.94
C HIS A 147 -0.18 -2.50 9.35
N ALA A 148 -0.96 -1.44 9.67
CA ALA A 148 -1.70 -1.35 10.93
C ALA A 148 -3.13 -1.89 10.80
N LYS A 149 -4.02 -1.12 10.17
CA LYS A 149 -5.42 -1.49 10.00
C LYS A 149 -6.06 -0.73 8.84
N PRO A 150 -6.43 -1.38 7.75
CA PRO A 150 -7.21 -0.74 6.71
C PRO A 150 -8.64 -0.45 7.19
N GLY A 151 -9.25 0.59 6.63
CA GLY A 151 -10.62 0.96 6.97
C GLY A 151 -11.66 -0.12 6.67
N ALA A 152 -11.36 -1.03 5.72
CA ALA A 152 -12.21 -2.15 5.35
C ALA A 152 -12.31 -3.26 6.42
N TRP A 153 -11.37 -3.31 7.37
CA TRP A 153 -11.31 -4.36 8.37
C TRP A 153 -11.87 -3.93 9.73
N SER A 154 -12.38 -4.90 10.49
CA SER A 154 -12.84 -4.69 11.86
C SER A 154 -11.71 -4.81 12.90
N LYS A 155 -10.64 -5.55 12.60
CA LYS A 155 -9.50 -5.81 13.48
C LYS A 155 -8.21 -5.22 12.88
N VAL A 156 -7.18 -5.07 13.70
CA VAL A 156 -5.83 -4.72 13.24
C VAL A 156 -5.26 -5.82 12.35
N ASP A 157 -4.26 -5.48 11.55
CA ASP A 157 -3.51 -6.46 10.77
C ASP A 157 -2.83 -7.47 11.72
N PHE A 158 -2.89 -8.74 11.36
CA PHE A 158 -2.23 -9.81 12.12
C PHE A 158 -0.73 -9.55 12.24
N SER A 159 -0.12 -9.01 11.20
CA SER A 159 1.29 -8.65 11.17
C SER A 159 1.61 -7.24 11.68
N TYR A 160 0.63 -6.54 12.29
CA TYR A 160 0.90 -5.22 12.88
C TYR A 160 2.06 -5.24 13.87
N PRO A 161 2.21 -6.22 14.81
CA PRO A 161 3.46 -6.34 15.56
C PRO A 161 4.62 -6.63 14.62
N ILE A 162 5.63 -5.75 14.61
CA ILE A 162 6.76 -5.83 13.67
C ILE A 162 7.51 -7.16 13.73
N ASP A 163 7.54 -7.80 14.88
CA ASP A 163 8.17 -9.12 15.05
C ASP A 163 7.40 -10.21 14.30
N ILE A 164 6.07 -10.12 14.25
CA ILE A 164 5.21 -11.02 13.46
C ILE A 164 5.42 -10.73 11.96
N PHE A 165 5.45 -9.45 11.56
CA PHE A 165 5.78 -9.05 10.20
C PHE A 165 7.09 -9.71 9.73
N PHE A 166 8.15 -9.64 10.53
CA PHE A 166 9.43 -10.24 10.18
C PHE A 166 9.37 -11.78 10.09
N ARG A 167 8.60 -12.44 10.96
CA ARG A 167 8.43 -13.90 10.91
C ARG A 167 7.75 -14.37 9.63
N ILE A 168 6.79 -13.60 9.12
CA ILE A 168 6.16 -13.83 7.81
C ILE A 168 7.16 -13.50 6.69
N PHE A 169 7.75 -12.30 6.71
CA PHE A 169 8.71 -11.84 5.71
C PHE A 169 9.88 -12.81 5.52
N ASP A 170 10.44 -13.34 6.62
CA ASP A 170 11.53 -14.30 6.58
C ASP A 170 11.15 -15.62 5.86
N GLN A 171 9.86 -16.01 5.89
CA GLN A 171 9.34 -17.15 5.14
C GLN A 171 9.07 -16.83 3.65
N LEU A 172 9.12 -15.58 3.24
CA LEU A 172 8.89 -15.15 1.85
C LEU A 172 10.18 -14.83 1.07
N LYS A 173 11.36 -15.05 1.67
CA LYS A 173 12.66 -14.66 1.07
C LYS A 173 12.99 -15.34 -0.25
N ASP A 174 12.48 -16.53 -0.48
CA ASP A 174 12.66 -17.33 -1.71
C ASP A 174 11.52 -17.12 -2.73
N THR A 175 10.61 -16.16 -2.49
CA THR A 175 9.53 -15.76 -3.40
C THR A 175 9.89 -14.50 -4.18
N GLY A 176 9.06 -14.18 -5.19
CA GLY A 176 9.12 -12.92 -5.92
C GLY A 176 8.56 -11.72 -5.15
N ILE A 177 7.90 -11.91 -4.01
CA ILE A 177 7.24 -10.84 -3.24
C ILE A 177 8.27 -9.84 -2.76
N LEU A 178 8.09 -8.56 -3.08
CA LEU A 178 8.86 -7.44 -2.58
C LEU A 178 8.08 -6.72 -1.47
N LEU A 179 8.56 -5.56 -1.02
CA LEU A 179 7.94 -4.82 0.07
C LEU A 179 7.42 -3.45 -0.36
N ASN A 180 6.26 -3.09 0.17
CA ASN A 180 5.86 -1.72 0.42
C ASN A 180 6.19 -1.38 1.88
N PHE A 181 7.11 -0.46 2.09
CA PHE A 181 7.56 -0.07 3.43
C PHE A 181 6.77 1.15 3.90
N ASP A 182 5.94 1.01 4.93
CA ASP A 182 5.17 2.12 5.50
C ASP A 182 5.87 2.69 6.74
N ILE A 183 6.14 4.00 6.71
CA ILE A 183 6.87 4.72 7.77
C ILE A 183 5.96 4.90 8.99
N GLY A 184 4.74 5.38 8.81
CA GLY A 184 3.83 5.75 9.88
C GLY A 184 3.33 4.55 10.67
N ASN A 185 3.11 3.41 10.01
CA ASN A 185 2.68 2.19 10.69
C ASN A 185 3.72 1.69 11.70
N ILE A 186 5.01 1.96 11.49
CA ILE A 186 6.08 1.64 12.44
C ILE A 186 6.09 2.63 13.61
N VAL A 187 5.96 3.92 13.32
CA VAL A 187 5.87 4.98 14.35
C VAL A 187 4.65 4.75 15.24
N ALA A 188 3.52 4.34 14.67
CA ALA A 188 2.31 4.00 15.42
C ALA A 188 2.51 2.83 16.40
N GLN A 189 3.49 1.96 16.18
CA GLN A 189 3.89 0.89 17.12
C GLN A 189 4.91 1.34 18.18
N ASN A 190 5.22 2.62 18.26
CA ASN A 190 6.28 3.15 19.12
C ASN A 190 7.67 2.56 18.79
N ARG A 191 7.97 2.41 17.49
CA ARG A 191 9.23 1.87 16.97
C ARG A 191 9.90 2.87 16.04
N GLU A 192 11.24 2.82 15.98
CA GLU A 192 12.05 3.63 15.07
C GLU A 192 12.06 3.00 13.66
N PRO A 193 11.64 3.72 12.59
CA PRO A 193 11.59 3.17 11.24
C PRO A 193 12.96 2.86 10.62
N LEU A 194 13.99 3.65 10.90
CA LEU A 194 15.31 3.49 10.26
C LEU A 194 15.95 2.10 10.48
N PRO A 195 16.05 1.55 11.70
CA PRO A 195 16.62 0.22 11.91
C PRO A 195 15.79 -0.89 11.23
N ILE A 196 14.49 -0.68 11.10
CA ILE A 196 13.60 -1.63 10.42
C ILE A 196 13.80 -1.57 8.91
N LEU A 197 13.89 -0.36 8.33
CA LEU A 197 14.24 -0.17 6.92
C LEU A 197 15.59 -0.83 6.59
N GLU A 198 16.62 -0.64 7.40
CA GLU A 198 17.95 -1.24 7.19
C GLU A 198 17.88 -2.77 7.04
N ARG A 199 17.00 -3.42 7.79
CA ARG A 199 16.84 -4.89 7.74
C ARG A 199 16.20 -5.39 6.43
N VAL A 200 15.43 -4.55 5.73
CA VAL A 200 14.60 -4.96 4.59
C VAL A 200 14.85 -4.17 3.31
N ILE A 201 15.76 -3.21 3.33
CA ILE A 201 15.95 -2.20 2.28
C ILE A 201 16.23 -2.82 0.90
N ASP A 202 16.86 -3.99 0.85
CA ASP A 202 17.16 -4.75 -0.36
C ASP A 202 15.91 -5.35 -1.04
N ARG A 203 14.78 -5.40 -0.32
CA ARG A 203 13.50 -5.90 -0.82
C ARG A 203 12.44 -4.79 -0.94
N VAL A 204 12.75 -3.55 -0.59
CA VAL A 204 11.82 -2.42 -0.69
C VAL A 204 11.72 -1.95 -2.13
N GLU A 205 10.52 -2.00 -2.69
CA GLU A 205 10.18 -1.55 -4.05
C GLU A 205 9.38 -0.24 -4.03
N THR A 206 8.51 -0.08 -3.02
CA THR A 206 7.74 1.15 -2.80
C THR A 206 7.78 1.54 -1.33
N VAL A 207 7.58 2.82 -1.05
CA VAL A 207 7.52 3.34 0.32
C VAL A 207 6.25 4.14 0.49
N HIS A 208 5.39 3.74 1.43
CA HIS A 208 4.29 4.60 1.88
C HIS A 208 4.86 5.71 2.77
N ILE A 209 4.74 6.95 2.27
CA ILE A 209 5.02 8.16 3.03
C ILE A 209 3.72 8.54 3.75
N SER A 210 3.64 8.20 5.00
CA SER A 210 2.57 8.56 5.93
C SER A 210 3.17 9.27 7.14
N ASP A 211 2.39 10.08 7.86
CA ASP A 211 2.87 10.82 9.03
C ASP A 211 1.89 10.70 10.20
N MET A 212 2.41 10.58 11.41
CA MET A 212 1.67 10.37 12.64
C MET A 212 1.89 11.49 13.64
N SER A 213 0.86 11.82 14.44
CA SER A 213 0.94 12.87 15.44
C SER A 213 1.91 12.57 16.58
N ALA A 214 2.12 11.29 16.92
CA ALA A 214 2.99 10.84 17.99
C ALA A 214 3.38 9.38 17.84
N TYR A 215 4.53 9.00 18.40
CA TYR A 215 4.92 7.60 18.57
C TYR A 215 3.89 6.83 19.44
N GLY A 216 3.61 5.60 19.07
CA GLY A 216 2.68 4.72 19.79
C GLY A 216 1.21 5.06 19.58
N LYS A 217 0.88 5.93 18.62
CA LYS A 217 -0.48 6.33 18.28
C LYS A 217 -0.73 6.25 16.79
N PHE A 218 -1.75 5.49 16.38
CA PHE A 218 -2.24 5.52 15.01
C PHE A 218 -3.19 6.72 14.85
N ASP A 219 -2.61 7.86 14.47
CA ASP A 219 -3.30 9.14 14.35
C ASP A 219 -2.65 9.92 13.18
N PRO A 220 -3.10 9.65 11.94
CA PRO A 220 -2.55 10.28 10.76
C PRO A 220 -2.74 11.80 10.79
N VAL A 221 -1.70 12.52 10.40
CA VAL A 221 -1.70 13.99 10.28
C VAL A 221 -1.22 14.40 8.89
N GLU A 222 -1.33 15.69 8.60
CA GLU A 222 -0.77 16.26 7.35
C GLU A 222 0.73 15.96 7.28
N ILE A 223 1.16 15.41 6.15
CA ILE A 223 2.54 14.96 5.94
C ILE A 223 3.52 16.12 6.08
N GLY A 224 4.53 15.93 6.93
CA GLY A 224 5.50 16.95 7.31
C GLY A 224 5.15 17.74 8.58
N THR A 225 4.01 17.46 9.21
CA THR A 225 3.62 18.09 10.47
C THR A 225 3.68 17.16 11.68
N GLY A 226 3.92 15.87 11.44
CA GLY A 226 3.99 14.84 12.48
C GLY A 226 5.42 14.53 12.94
N VAL A 227 5.58 13.32 13.47
CA VAL A 227 6.85 12.87 14.08
C VAL A 227 7.60 11.82 13.27
N CYS A 228 7.07 11.42 12.10
CA CYS A 228 7.74 10.41 11.27
C CYS A 228 9.07 10.95 10.70
N PRO A 229 10.18 10.19 10.76
CA PRO A 229 11.49 10.65 10.31
C PRO A 229 11.62 10.56 8.78
N ILE A 230 10.69 11.19 8.04
CA ILE A 230 10.57 11.10 6.58
C ILE A 230 11.86 11.51 5.90
N GLN A 231 12.45 12.65 6.31
CA GLN A 231 13.69 13.15 5.70
C GLN A 231 14.85 12.15 5.84
N ASP A 232 15.01 11.55 7.00
CA ASP A 232 16.10 10.59 7.25
C ASP A 232 15.89 9.28 6.49
N ILE A 233 14.64 8.83 6.38
CA ILE A 233 14.28 7.69 5.53
C ILE A 233 14.62 7.98 4.06
N LEU A 234 14.25 9.15 3.53
CA LEU A 234 14.56 9.52 2.15
C LEU A 234 16.08 9.63 1.89
N LYS A 235 16.84 10.21 2.82
CA LYS A 235 18.31 10.23 2.76
C LYS A 235 18.89 8.82 2.71
N ARG A 236 18.37 7.92 3.55
CA ARG A 236 18.82 6.53 3.60
C ARG A 236 18.53 5.77 2.31
N LEU A 237 17.31 5.91 1.78
CA LEU A 237 16.91 5.34 0.51
C LEU A 237 17.79 5.83 -0.64
N LYS A 238 18.03 7.15 -0.73
CA LYS A 238 18.94 7.72 -1.72
C LYS A 238 20.36 7.17 -1.60
N GLY A 239 20.90 7.11 -0.37
CA GLY A 239 22.22 6.57 -0.11
C GLY A 239 22.37 5.09 -0.46
N TYR A 240 21.27 4.32 -0.41
CA TYR A 240 21.21 2.93 -0.87
C TYR A 240 21.12 2.82 -2.40
N GLY A 241 20.72 3.88 -3.09
CA GLY A 241 20.49 3.87 -4.54
C GLY A 241 19.08 3.44 -4.94
N PHE A 242 18.08 3.64 -4.06
CA PHE A 242 16.69 3.29 -4.30
C PHE A 242 16.14 3.96 -5.56
N GLN A 243 15.52 3.15 -6.45
CA GLN A 243 14.94 3.59 -7.71
C GLN A 243 13.41 3.38 -7.77
N GLY A 244 12.80 2.90 -6.70
CA GLY A 244 11.38 2.63 -6.60
C GLY A 244 10.54 3.90 -6.42
N TRP A 245 9.30 3.73 -5.95
CA TRP A 245 8.33 4.80 -5.81
C TRP A 245 8.16 5.25 -4.37
N LEU A 246 8.00 6.55 -4.20
CA LEU A 246 7.52 7.18 -2.96
C LEU A 246 6.00 7.37 -3.11
N CYS A 247 5.23 6.52 -2.48
CA CYS A 247 3.78 6.52 -2.54
C CYS A 247 3.24 7.30 -1.33
N ILE A 248 2.80 8.53 -1.53
CA ILE A 248 2.21 9.34 -0.45
C ILE A 248 0.87 8.73 -0.06
N GLU A 249 0.74 8.26 1.19
CA GLU A 249 -0.53 7.84 1.77
C GLU A 249 -1.11 8.99 2.58
N GLU A 250 -1.89 9.84 1.90
CA GLU A 250 -2.45 11.05 2.50
C GLU A 250 -3.77 10.72 3.20
N ALA A 251 -3.77 10.74 4.53
CA ALA A 251 -4.87 10.36 5.40
C ALA A 251 -5.23 11.44 6.46
N SER A 252 -4.82 12.69 6.24
CA SER A 252 -5.06 13.78 7.20
C SER A 252 -6.53 14.21 7.31
N GLY A 253 -7.36 13.83 6.34
CA GLY A 253 -8.75 14.32 6.23
C GLY A 253 -8.88 15.72 5.62
N HIS A 254 -7.78 16.34 5.16
CA HIS A 254 -7.78 17.69 4.58
C HIS A 254 -8.06 17.69 3.06
N GLY A 255 -8.45 16.55 2.48
CA GLY A 255 -8.82 16.44 1.08
C GLY A 255 -7.72 16.89 0.12
N LEU A 256 -8.09 17.58 -0.97
CA LEU A 256 -7.14 18.03 -1.97
C LEU A 256 -6.07 19.00 -1.42
N ALA A 257 -6.38 19.76 -0.39
CA ALA A 257 -5.41 20.69 0.21
C ALA A 257 -4.28 19.91 0.91
N GLY A 258 -4.62 18.86 1.68
CA GLY A 258 -3.65 17.96 2.31
C GLY A 258 -2.79 17.24 1.27
N ILE A 259 -3.41 16.72 0.22
CA ILE A 259 -2.72 16.04 -0.90
C ILE A 259 -1.71 16.97 -1.60
N ALA A 260 -2.10 18.22 -1.89
CA ALA A 260 -1.19 19.18 -2.52
C ALA A 260 -0.07 19.63 -1.58
N SER A 261 -0.34 19.74 -0.28
CA SER A 261 0.66 20.04 0.74
C SER A 261 1.68 18.90 0.88
N ALA A 262 1.21 17.68 0.95
CA ALA A 262 2.04 16.47 1.03
C ALA A 262 2.99 16.35 -0.18
N TRP A 263 2.48 16.59 -1.40
CA TRP A 263 3.33 16.61 -2.59
C TRP A 263 4.43 17.64 -2.48
N ARG A 264 4.10 18.89 -2.14
CA ARG A 264 5.11 19.97 -2.01
C ARG A 264 6.19 19.61 -1.01
N TYR A 265 5.81 19.07 0.15
CA TYR A 265 6.75 18.68 1.20
C TYR A 265 7.71 17.60 0.71
N VAL A 266 7.19 16.48 0.21
CA VAL A 266 8.01 15.35 -0.25
C VAL A 266 8.85 15.73 -1.48
N HIS A 267 8.28 16.47 -2.42
CA HIS A 267 8.98 16.96 -3.62
C HIS A 267 10.18 17.83 -3.26
N ASN A 268 10.01 18.76 -2.32
CA ASN A 268 11.10 19.63 -1.85
C ASN A 268 12.21 18.78 -1.20
N LEU A 269 11.86 17.84 -0.30
CA LEU A 269 12.85 16.95 0.29
C LEU A 269 13.62 16.14 -0.76
N VAL A 270 12.94 15.60 -1.77
CA VAL A 270 13.60 14.84 -2.85
C VAL A 270 14.58 15.70 -3.66
N ASN A 271 14.26 16.97 -3.89
CA ASN A 271 15.12 17.90 -4.62
C ASN A 271 16.32 18.41 -3.80
N GLU A 272 16.19 18.48 -2.48
CA GLU A 272 17.26 18.87 -1.56
C GLU A 272 18.28 17.73 -1.32
N LEU A 273 17.89 16.51 -1.60
CA LEU A 273 18.77 15.34 -1.48
C LEU A 273 19.74 15.23 -2.66
#